data_9265d51a594c22e2045f723af94c8964
#
_entry.id   9265d51a594c22e2045f723af94c8964
#
_cell.length_a   1.000
_cell.length_b   1.000
_cell.length_c   1.000
_cell.angle_alpha   90.00
_cell.angle_beta   90.00
_cell.angle_gamma   90.00
#
_symmetry.space_group_name_H-M   'P 1'
#
loop_
_entity.id
_entity.type
_entity.pdbx_description
1 polymer ?
#
loop_
_entity_poly.entity_id
_entity_poly.type
_entity_poly.pdbx_seq_one_letter_code
_entity_poly.pdbx_strand_id
1 'polypeptide(L)'
;MFLHAGIIHIAFNMLMLWSFGNQIVEIIGNKKFLQLYFLSGLISAVLWMLVGTGSAVGASGALCGLLAAYVFIAPEAKVLLFFFIPMKIKNLFYGFAVFSLVFGLLTLINPSYGFGVGHFAHLGGLIGGYLLTNYWYKRKLIPTV
;
A
#
# COMPACT_ATOMS: atom_id res chain seq x y z
N MET A 1 -3.16 -5.78 -11.13
CA MET A 1 -2.96 -4.35 -10.84
C MET A 1 -3.69 -3.41 -11.80
N PHE A 2 -3.86 -3.75 -13.07
CA PHE A 2 -4.48 -2.85 -14.07
C PHE A 2 -5.99 -3.01 -14.23
N LEU A 3 -6.57 -4.09 -13.75
CA LEU A 3 -8.02 -4.31 -13.73
C LEU A 3 -8.61 -3.76 -12.43
N HIS A 4 -9.75 -3.08 -12.52
CA HIS A 4 -10.45 -2.49 -11.37
C HIS A 4 -11.93 -2.90 -11.37
N ALA A 5 -12.52 -3.00 -10.18
CA ALA A 5 -13.91 -3.44 -10.01
C ALA A 5 -14.95 -2.37 -10.38
N GLY A 6 -14.53 -1.14 -10.69
CA GLY A 6 -15.43 -0.05 -11.08
C GLY A 6 -14.75 1.32 -11.03
N ILE A 7 -15.50 2.36 -11.43
CA ILE A 7 -14.99 3.74 -11.56
C ILE A 7 -14.49 4.29 -10.22
N ILE A 8 -15.22 4.07 -9.14
CA ILE A 8 -14.83 4.53 -7.80
C ILE A 8 -13.52 3.87 -7.38
N HIS A 9 -13.38 2.56 -7.62
CA HIS A 9 -12.18 1.81 -7.26
C HIS A 9 -10.94 2.33 -8.02
N ILE A 10 -11.04 2.55 -9.33
CA ILE A 10 -9.91 3.12 -10.09
C ILE A 10 -9.63 4.55 -9.66
N ALA A 11 -10.65 5.37 -9.42
CA ALA A 11 -10.47 6.74 -8.99
C ALA A 11 -9.69 6.83 -7.66
N PHE A 12 -10.04 6.02 -6.66
CA PHE A 12 -9.29 5.95 -5.40
C PHE A 12 -7.86 5.47 -5.59
N ASN A 13 -7.62 4.44 -6.41
CA ASN A 13 -6.27 3.98 -6.70
C ASN A 13 -5.43 5.07 -7.38
N MET A 14 -5.98 5.75 -8.38
CA MET A 14 -5.27 6.83 -9.09
C MET A 14 -5.01 8.03 -8.18
N LEU A 15 -5.95 8.34 -7.31
CA LEU A 15 -5.80 9.39 -6.33
C LEU A 15 -4.65 9.10 -5.35
N MET A 16 -4.60 7.89 -4.80
CA MET A 16 -3.50 7.47 -3.92
C MET A 16 -2.17 7.49 -4.67
N LEU A 17 -2.15 7.00 -5.91
CA LEU A 17 -0.95 7.03 -6.75
C LEU A 17 -0.47 8.47 -6.99
N TRP A 18 -1.37 9.38 -7.29
CA TRP A 18 -1.04 10.80 -7.48
C TRP A 18 -0.57 11.46 -6.19
N SER A 19 -1.24 11.18 -5.04
CA SER A 19 -0.94 11.81 -3.76
C SER A 19 0.42 11.40 -3.18
N PHE A 20 0.79 10.13 -3.31
CA PHE A 20 2.02 9.59 -2.73
C PHE A 20 3.11 9.36 -3.78
N GLY A 21 2.72 9.01 -4.99
CA GLY A 21 3.64 8.59 -6.04
C GLY A 21 4.63 9.69 -6.41
N ASN A 22 4.15 10.91 -6.65
CA ASN A 22 5.02 12.03 -7.03
C ASN A 22 6.07 12.32 -5.96
N GLN A 23 5.68 12.37 -4.69
CA GLN A 23 6.58 12.63 -3.57
C GLN A 23 7.63 11.53 -3.43
N ILE A 24 7.24 10.28 -3.59
CA ILE A 24 8.17 9.14 -3.53
C ILE A 24 9.13 9.17 -4.72
N VAL A 25 8.64 9.46 -5.93
CA VAL A 25 9.49 9.59 -7.14
C VAL A 25 10.56 10.67 -6.94
N GLU A 26 10.21 11.82 -6.37
CA GLU A 26 11.17 12.90 -6.09
C GLU A 26 12.28 12.45 -5.13
N ILE A 27 11.96 11.60 -4.16
CA ILE A 27 12.92 11.14 -3.14
C ILE A 27 13.79 9.98 -3.65
N ILE A 28 13.19 8.95 -4.27
CA ILE A 28 13.92 7.71 -4.61
C ILE A 28 14.19 7.54 -6.12
N GLY A 29 13.64 8.40 -6.94
CA GLY A 29 13.76 8.38 -8.40
C GLY A 29 12.87 7.33 -9.09
N ASN A 30 12.65 7.51 -10.39
CA ASN A 30 11.72 6.71 -11.20
C ASN A 30 12.00 5.21 -11.15
N LYS A 31 13.28 4.81 -11.26
CA LYS A 31 13.65 3.38 -11.31
C LYS A 31 13.26 2.65 -10.03
N LYS A 32 13.60 3.22 -8.88
CA LYS A 32 13.25 2.61 -7.58
C LYS A 32 11.75 2.68 -7.30
N PHE A 33 11.10 3.76 -7.72
CA PHE A 33 9.65 3.86 -7.64
C PHE A 33 8.96 2.71 -8.39
N LEU A 34 9.34 2.44 -9.63
CA LEU A 34 8.77 1.34 -10.40
C LEU A 34 9.09 -0.03 -9.76
N GLN A 35 10.31 -0.23 -9.28
CA GLN A 35 10.66 -1.43 -8.53
C GLN A 35 9.79 -1.60 -7.28
N LEU A 36 9.63 -0.54 -6.49
CA LEU A 36 8.78 -0.55 -5.30
C LEU A 36 7.33 -0.90 -5.65
N TYR A 37 6.76 -0.22 -6.64
CA TYR A 37 5.38 -0.43 -7.06
C TYR A 37 5.14 -1.88 -7.53
N PHE A 38 5.96 -2.39 -8.44
CA PHE A 38 5.76 -3.73 -8.99
C PHE A 38 6.11 -4.84 -8.00
N LEU A 39 7.19 -4.72 -7.25
CA LEU A 39 7.60 -5.77 -6.31
C LEU A 39 6.66 -5.84 -5.10
N SER A 40 6.21 -4.71 -4.54
CA SER A 40 5.22 -4.74 -3.47
C SER A 40 3.86 -5.25 -3.97
N GLY A 41 3.47 -4.92 -5.20
CA GLY A 41 2.28 -5.49 -5.84
C GLY A 41 2.39 -7.00 -6.08
N LEU A 42 3.57 -7.50 -6.41
CA LEU A 42 3.81 -8.95 -6.56
C LEU A 42 3.72 -9.66 -5.20
N ILE A 43 4.36 -9.11 -4.15
CA ILE A 43 4.27 -9.66 -2.78
C ILE A 43 2.82 -9.64 -2.28
N SER A 44 2.10 -8.57 -2.57
CA SER A 44 0.66 -8.45 -2.32
C SER A 44 -0.13 -9.59 -2.97
N ALA A 45 0.13 -9.86 -4.26
CA ALA A 45 -0.54 -10.94 -4.99
C ALA A 45 -0.19 -12.32 -4.43
N VAL A 46 1.09 -12.55 -4.06
CA VAL A 46 1.53 -13.80 -3.44
C VAL A 46 0.80 -14.03 -2.10
N LEU A 47 0.75 -13.02 -1.22
CA LEU A 47 0.06 -13.18 0.06
C LEU A 47 -1.45 -13.41 -0.14
N TRP A 48 -2.07 -12.74 -1.11
CA TRP A 48 -3.46 -12.99 -1.46
C TRP A 48 -3.69 -14.43 -1.95
N MET A 49 -2.82 -14.97 -2.80
CA MET A 49 -2.93 -16.35 -3.28
C MET A 49 -2.77 -17.39 -2.17
N LEU A 50 -2.01 -17.08 -1.12
CA LEU A 50 -1.78 -17.99 0.00
C LEU A 50 -2.94 -18.05 1.00
N VAL A 51 -3.59 -16.91 1.26
CA VAL A 51 -4.57 -16.79 2.35
C VAL A 51 -5.88 -16.10 1.96
N GLY A 52 -5.95 -15.51 0.79
CA GLY A 52 -7.16 -14.85 0.29
C GLY A 52 -8.14 -15.83 -0.32
N THR A 53 -9.38 -15.40 -0.45
CA THR A 53 -10.46 -16.15 -1.11
C THR A 53 -11.02 -15.36 -2.28
N GLY A 54 -11.18 -15.99 -3.44
CA GLY A 54 -11.75 -15.37 -4.64
C GLY A 54 -10.76 -14.55 -5.46
N SER A 55 -11.28 -13.67 -6.31
CA SER A 55 -10.50 -12.84 -7.22
C SER A 55 -10.09 -11.53 -6.57
N ALA A 56 -8.82 -11.13 -6.73
CA ALA A 56 -8.36 -9.79 -6.37
C ALA A 56 -8.07 -8.97 -7.62
N VAL A 57 -8.54 -7.73 -7.63
CA VAL A 57 -8.31 -6.76 -8.69
C VAL A 57 -7.88 -5.41 -8.10
N GLY A 58 -7.16 -4.62 -8.89
CA GLY A 58 -6.74 -3.27 -8.51
C GLY A 58 -5.25 -3.15 -8.22
N ALA A 59 -4.83 -1.89 -8.11
CA ALA A 59 -3.45 -1.50 -7.81
C ALA A 59 -3.18 -1.34 -6.32
N SER A 60 -4.20 -1.50 -5.48
CA SER A 60 -4.16 -1.11 -4.06
C SER A 60 -3.05 -1.80 -3.25
N GLY A 61 -2.71 -3.05 -3.57
CA GLY A 61 -1.58 -3.74 -2.94
C GLY A 61 -0.24 -3.07 -3.24
N ALA A 62 -0.01 -2.66 -4.49
CA ALA A 62 1.18 -1.89 -4.84
C ALA A 62 1.19 -0.50 -4.18
N LEU A 63 0.03 0.15 -4.11
CA LEU A 63 -0.15 1.44 -3.43
C LEU A 63 0.09 1.34 -1.92
N CYS A 64 -0.29 0.23 -1.30
CA CYS A 64 0.08 -0.07 0.09
C CYS A 64 1.60 -0.13 0.26
N GLY A 65 2.32 -0.68 -0.73
CA GLY A 65 3.77 -0.65 -0.74
C GLY A 65 4.35 0.77 -0.80
N LEU A 66 3.76 1.64 -1.61
CA LEU A 66 4.14 3.07 -1.63
C LEU A 66 3.86 3.75 -0.28
N LEU A 67 2.70 3.48 0.33
CA LEU A 67 2.36 4.01 1.66
C LEU A 67 3.40 3.58 2.70
N ALA A 68 3.78 2.30 2.71
CA ALA A 68 4.79 1.77 3.63
C ALA A 68 6.17 2.42 3.43
N ALA A 69 6.58 2.62 2.17
CA ALA A 69 7.82 3.31 1.85
C ALA A 69 7.79 4.77 2.31
N TYR A 70 6.69 5.46 2.09
CA TYR A 70 6.56 6.86 2.48
C TYR A 70 6.64 7.04 4.00
N VAL A 71 5.96 6.17 4.75
CA VAL A 71 6.09 6.17 6.23
C VAL A 71 7.52 5.89 6.68
N PHE A 72 8.22 4.97 6.01
CA PHE A 72 9.60 4.66 6.34
C PHE A 72 10.53 5.88 6.12
N ILE A 73 10.33 6.61 5.01
CA ILE A 73 11.18 7.73 4.61
C ILE A 73 10.84 8.99 5.40
N ALA A 74 9.56 9.31 5.55
CA ALA A 74 9.06 10.57 6.13
C ALA A 74 7.88 10.35 7.09
N PRO A 75 8.05 9.70 8.26
CA PRO A 75 6.97 9.29 9.15
C PRO A 75 6.15 10.45 9.72
N GLU A 76 6.72 11.62 9.82
CA GLU A 76 6.06 12.83 10.34
C GLU A 76 5.38 13.67 9.25
N ALA A 77 5.51 13.28 7.97
CA ALA A 77 4.85 13.98 6.88
C ALA A 77 3.33 14.01 7.09
N LYS A 78 2.73 15.14 6.77
CA LYS A 78 1.28 15.32 6.84
C LYS A 78 0.66 15.04 5.48
N VAL A 79 -0.41 14.29 5.49
CA VAL A 79 -1.25 14.00 4.33
C VAL A 79 -2.68 14.42 4.61
N LEU A 80 -3.44 14.72 3.58
CA LEU A 80 -4.86 15.04 3.69
C LEU A 80 -5.67 13.78 3.40
N LEU A 81 -6.20 13.14 4.45
CA LEU A 81 -7.16 12.06 4.29
C LEU A 81 -8.46 12.66 3.71
N PHE A 82 -8.96 12.06 2.63
CA PHE A 82 -10.13 12.53 1.90
C PHE A 82 -10.04 14.02 1.51
N PHE A 83 -8.81 14.57 1.27
CA PHE A 83 -8.51 15.96 0.89
C PHE A 83 -8.68 17.04 1.95
N PHE A 84 -9.26 16.75 3.10
CA PHE A 84 -9.58 17.78 4.10
C PHE A 84 -9.20 17.42 5.54
N ILE A 85 -8.92 16.16 5.86
CA ILE A 85 -8.51 15.78 7.22
C ILE A 85 -6.98 15.67 7.28
N PRO A 86 -6.27 16.65 7.87
CA PRO A 86 -4.83 16.56 8.01
C PRO A 86 -4.45 15.51 9.05
N MET A 87 -3.61 14.55 8.66
CA MET A 87 -3.06 13.55 9.57
C MET A 87 -1.61 13.21 9.22
N LYS A 88 -0.87 12.71 10.21
CA LYS A 88 0.47 12.19 9.95
C LYS A 88 0.38 10.89 9.17
N ILE A 89 1.26 10.73 8.18
CA ILE A 89 1.27 9.53 7.33
C ILE A 89 1.43 8.24 8.14
N LYS A 90 2.20 8.27 9.24
CA LYS A 90 2.35 7.13 10.15
C LYS A 90 1.02 6.69 10.78
N ASN A 91 0.14 7.63 11.15
CA ASN A 91 -1.17 7.31 11.72
C ASN A 91 -2.06 6.65 10.66
N LEU A 92 -2.03 7.15 9.42
CA LEU A 92 -2.72 6.53 8.30
C LEU A 92 -2.21 5.09 8.07
N PHE A 93 -0.89 4.89 8.05
CA PHE A 93 -0.27 3.58 7.86
C PHE A 93 -0.70 2.58 8.95
N TYR A 94 -0.53 2.94 10.23
CA TYR A 94 -0.88 2.02 11.32
C TYR A 94 -2.37 1.76 11.40
N GLY A 95 -3.20 2.78 11.24
CA GLY A 95 -4.66 2.62 11.20
C GLY A 95 -5.09 1.69 10.06
N PHE A 96 -4.53 1.87 8.87
CA PHE A 96 -4.84 1.03 7.71
C PHE A 96 -4.29 -0.39 7.86
N ALA A 97 -3.10 -0.57 8.45
CA ALA A 97 -2.53 -1.88 8.72
C ALA A 97 -3.38 -2.69 9.73
N VAL A 98 -3.78 -2.05 10.84
CA VAL A 98 -4.67 -2.66 11.84
C VAL A 98 -6.03 -2.99 11.23
N PHE A 99 -6.62 -2.06 10.49
CA PHE A 99 -7.88 -2.29 9.78
C PHE A 99 -7.78 -3.49 8.83
N SER A 100 -6.74 -3.53 7.99
CA SER A 100 -6.55 -4.64 7.06
C SER A 100 -6.27 -5.98 7.76
N LEU A 101 -5.58 -5.96 8.90
CA LEU A 101 -5.36 -7.17 9.70
C LEU A 101 -6.66 -7.69 10.31
N VAL A 102 -7.42 -6.83 10.98
CA VAL A 102 -8.67 -7.22 11.65
C VAL A 102 -9.68 -7.74 10.63
N PHE A 103 -9.95 -7.00 9.56
CA PHE A 103 -10.91 -7.44 8.55
C PHE A 103 -10.38 -8.61 7.72
N GLY A 104 -9.09 -8.71 7.49
CA GLY A 104 -8.47 -9.90 6.89
C GLY A 104 -8.71 -11.15 7.71
N LEU A 105 -8.49 -11.10 9.02
CA LEU A 105 -8.77 -12.23 9.92
C LEU A 105 -10.27 -12.57 9.98
N LEU A 106 -11.14 -11.56 9.98
CA LEU A 106 -12.59 -11.78 9.95
C LEU A 106 -13.04 -12.48 8.66
N THR A 107 -12.38 -12.24 7.51
CA THR A 107 -12.69 -12.98 6.27
C THR A 107 -12.41 -14.46 6.35
N LEU A 108 -11.51 -14.91 7.22
CA LEU A 108 -11.25 -16.33 7.44
C LEU A 108 -12.42 -17.04 8.16
N ILE A 109 -13.21 -16.26 8.93
CA ILE A 109 -14.42 -16.75 9.61
C ILE A 109 -15.61 -16.71 8.64
N ASN A 110 -15.81 -15.57 7.99
CA ASN A 110 -16.84 -15.38 6.98
C ASN A 110 -16.37 -14.39 5.91
N PRO A 111 -16.27 -14.81 4.64
CA PRO A 111 -15.82 -13.94 3.55
C PRO A 111 -16.59 -12.62 3.41
N SER A 112 -17.88 -12.59 3.79
CA SER A 112 -18.70 -11.38 3.73
C SER A 112 -18.21 -10.24 4.64
N TYR A 113 -17.47 -10.56 5.70
CA TYR A 113 -16.90 -9.55 6.62
C TYR A 113 -15.78 -8.72 6.00
N GLY A 114 -15.24 -9.14 4.87
CA GLY A 114 -14.21 -8.38 4.13
C GLY A 114 -14.77 -7.30 3.22
N PHE A 115 -16.09 -7.18 3.07
CA PHE A 115 -16.74 -6.18 2.19
C PHE A 115 -16.22 -6.19 0.74
N GLY A 116 -15.77 -7.34 0.25
CA GLY A 116 -15.19 -7.47 -1.08
C GLY A 116 -13.79 -6.85 -1.25
N VAL A 117 -13.10 -6.55 -0.14
CA VAL A 117 -11.77 -5.93 -0.13
C VAL A 117 -10.70 -6.97 0.13
N GLY A 118 -9.62 -6.92 -0.64
CA GLY A 118 -8.46 -7.81 -0.52
C GLY A 118 -7.53 -7.42 0.63
N HIS A 119 -7.97 -7.56 1.89
CA HIS A 119 -7.21 -7.13 3.07
C HIS A 119 -5.83 -7.78 3.18
N PHE A 120 -5.71 -9.07 2.89
CA PHE A 120 -4.41 -9.76 2.88
C PHE A 120 -3.50 -9.26 1.73
N ALA A 121 -4.08 -8.88 0.59
CA ALA A 121 -3.31 -8.22 -0.47
C ALA A 121 -2.75 -6.87 0.01
N HIS A 122 -3.54 -6.09 0.75
CA HIS A 122 -3.06 -4.83 1.34
C HIS A 122 -1.92 -5.07 2.33
N LEU A 123 -2.05 -6.03 3.23
CA LEU A 123 -0.98 -6.40 4.18
C LEU A 123 0.28 -6.85 3.45
N GLY A 124 0.15 -7.68 2.40
CA GLY A 124 1.28 -8.08 1.57
C GLY A 124 2.00 -6.89 0.94
N GLY A 125 1.23 -5.92 0.45
CA GLY A 125 1.78 -4.67 -0.09
C GLY A 125 2.53 -3.85 0.96
N LEU A 126 1.94 -3.65 2.14
CA LEU A 126 2.59 -2.94 3.26
C LEU A 126 3.90 -3.61 3.67
N ILE A 127 3.90 -4.93 3.84
CA ILE A 127 5.09 -5.73 4.18
C ILE A 127 6.15 -5.61 3.09
N GLY A 128 5.76 -5.82 1.83
CA GLY A 128 6.68 -5.76 0.69
C GLY A 128 7.33 -4.39 0.54
N GLY A 129 6.55 -3.33 0.64
CA GLY A 129 7.05 -1.95 0.58
C GLY A 129 8.01 -1.62 1.71
N TYR A 130 7.66 -2.00 2.94
CA TYR A 130 8.51 -1.79 4.11
C TYR A 130 9.85 -2.54 3.99
N LEU A 131 9.81 -3.83 3.65
CA LEU A 131 11.02 -4.65 3.54
C LEU A 131 11.95 -4.14 2.44
N LEU A 132 11.41 -3.79 1.29
CA LEU A 132 12.20 -3.30 0.16
C LEU A 132 12.84 -1.94 0.49
N THR A 133 12.08 -1.03 1.09
CA THR A 133 12.58 0.30 1.50
C THR A 133 13.65 0.18 2.58
N ASN A 134 13.45 -0.68 3.58
CA ASN A 134 14.43 -0.97 4.62
C ASN A 134 15.72 -1.58 4.03
N TYR A 135 15.60 -2.48 3.06
CA TYR A 135 16.76 -3.03 2.35
C TYR A 135 17.56 -1.93 1.64
N TRP A 136 16.90 -1.05 0.89
CA TRP A 136 17.56 0.05 0.20
C TRP A 136 18.21 1.04 1.17
N TYR A 137 17.51 1.34 2.27
CA TYR A 137 18.06 2.21 3.33
C TYR A 137 19.36 1.63 3.92
N LYS A 138 19.34 0.37 4.35
CA LYS A 138 20.54 -0.30 4.89
C LYS A 138 21.70 -0.33 3.91
N ARG A 139 21.42 -0.34 2.61
CA ARG A 139 22.41 -0.30 1.53
C ARG A 139 22.78 1.13 1.11
N LYS A 140 22.27 2.14 1.76
CA LYS A 140 22.47 3.57 1.42
C LYS A 140 22.09 3.89 -0.03
N LEU A 141 21.07 3.22 -0.55
CA LEU A 141 20.57 3.40 -1.91
C LEU A 141 19.45 4.44 -2.02
N ILE A 142 18.90 4.87 -0.89
CA ILE A 142 17.89 5.92 -0.78
C ILE A 142 18.25 6.85 0.38
N PRO A 143 17.88 8.15 0.30
CA PRO A 143 17.98 9.06 1.43
C PRO A 143 16.90 8.77 2.47
N THR A 144 17.11 9.28 3.70
CA THR A 144 16.06 9.50 4.70
C THR A 144 15.86 10.98 4.90
N VAL A 145 14.64 11.39 5.13
CA VAL A 145 14.24 12.79 5.40
C VAL A 145 13.84 12.95 6.87
#